data_3444c70e88a22c70f146671ece3edb92
#
_entry.id   3444c70e88a22c70f146671ece3edb92
#
_cell.length_a   1.000
_cell.length_b   1.000
_cell.length_c   1.000
_cell.angle_alpha   90.00
_cell.angle_beta   90.00
_cell.angle_gamma   90.00
#
_symmetry.space_group_name_H-M   'P 1'
#
loop_
_entity.id
_entity.type
_entity.pdbx_description
1 polymer ?
#
loop_
_entity_poly.entity_id
_entity_poly.type
_entity_poly.pdbx_seq_one_letter_code
_entity_poly.pdbx_strand_id
1 'polypeptide(L)'
;MDELNHRYRHKIKTVSELLEEIGLFPRKRRVIMCHGVFDVVHPGHLRHLIYAKGKADILVASLTADRHISKGKYRPHIPQDLRALNLAAFDLVDYVVIDANPTPIANIKEIQPDYFAKGYEYVAKGLSPKTSDEEKAVREYGGDIIFTPGDIVYSSSSLINLAPPEIKTEKLLAVMTAQGVS
;
A
#
# COMPACT_ATOMS: atom_id res chain seq x y z
N MET A 1 -1.63 8.27 -20.39
CA MET A 1 -2.47 7.77 -19.27
C MET A 1 -3.33 6.58 -19.71
N ASP A 2 -3.95 6.62 -20.87
CA ASP A 2 -4.83 5.52 -21.34
C ASP A 2 -4.13 4.18 -21.53
N GLU A 3 -2.90 4.16 -22.02
CA GLU A 3 -2.11 2.93 -22.23
C GLU A 3 -1.74 2.24 -20.90
N LEU A 4 -1.35 3.00 -19.87
CA LEU A 4 -1.04 2.47 -18.53
C LEU A 4 -2.31 1.95 -17.84
N ASN A 5 -3.42 2.67 -17.96
CA ASN A 5 -4.71 2.22 -17.48
C ASN A 5 -5.10 0.88 -18.11
N HIS A 6 -4.98 0.75 -19.42
CA HIS A 6 -5.34 -0.48 -20.14
C HIS A 6 -4.47 -1.67 -19.70
N ARG A 7 -3.17 -1.43 -19.46
CA ARG A 7 -2.21 -2.49 -19.13
C ARG A 7 -2.39 -3.10 -17.74
N TYR A 8 -2.71 -2.28 -16.72
CA TYR A 8 -2.70 -2.72 -15.32
C TYR A 8 -4.06 -2.73 -14.64
N ARG A 9 -5.09 -2.13 -15.26
CA ARG A 9 -6.43 -2.02 -14.66
C ARG A 9 -7.07 -3.37 -14.35
N HIS A 10 -6.70 -4.42 -15.07
CA HIS A 10 -7.20 -5.78 -14.82
C HIS A 10 -6.83 -6.32 -13.43
N LYS A 11 -5.78 -5.78 -12.79
CA LYS A 11 -5.40 -6.12 -11.41
C LYS A 11 -6.21 -5.35 -10.35
N ILE A 12 -6.84 -4.23 -10.71
CA ILE A 12 -7.64 -3.42 -9.78
C ILE A 12 -9.05 -3.99 -9.76
N LYS A 13 -9.44 -4.53 -8.62
CA LYS A 13 -10.68 -5.30 -8.44
C LYS A 13 -11.54 -4.73 -7.32
N THR A 14 -12.84 -4.89 -7.42
CA THR A 14 -13.73 -4.88 -6.26
C THR A 14 -13.48 -6.14 -5.43
N VAL A 15 -13.97 -6.20 -4.19
CA VAL A 15 -13.85 -7.42 -3.36
C VAL A 15 -14.56 -8.60 -4.01
N SER A 16 -15.74 -8.39 -4.60
CA SER A 16 -16.49 -9.44 -5.30
C SER A 16 -15.69 -10.01 -6.48
N GLU A 17 -15.19 -9.15 -7.38
CA GLU A 17 -14.35 -9.57 -8.51
C GLU A 17 -13.07 -10.26 -8.06
N LEU A 18 -12.47 -9.80 -6.94
CA LEU A 18 -11.29 -10.45 -6.37
C LEU A 18 -11.62 -11.88 -5.92
N LEU A 19 -12.74 -12.08 -5.22
CA LEU A 19 -13.16 -13.40 -4.73
C LEU A 19 -13.48 -14.38 -5.87
N GLU A 20 -14.00 -13.91 -7.00
CA GLU A 20 -14.16 -14.71 -8.21
C GLU A 20 -12.82 -15.24 -8.74
N GLU A 21 -11.74 -14.44 -8.64
CA GLU A 21 -10.41 -14.82 -9.12
C GLU A 21 -9.64 -15.72 -8.14
N ILE A 22 -9.71 -15.45 -6.84
CA ILE A 22 -8.91 -16.15 -5.83
C ILE A 22 -9.63 -17.28 -5.12
N GLY A 23 -10.96 -17.31 -5.21
CA GLY A 23 -11.84 -18.25 -4.49
C GLY A 23 -12.06 -17.88 -3.02
N LEU A 24 -13.01 -18.53 -2.37
CA LEU A 24 -13.32 -18.36 -0.95
C LEU A 24 -12.33 -19.11 -0.07
N PHE A 25 -12.14 -18.65 1.16
CA PHE A 25 -11.36 -19.34 2.17
C PHE A 25 -12.14 -20.57 2.72
N PRO A 26 -11.48 -21.74 3.01
CA PRO A 26 -10.10 -22.05 2.70
C PRO A 26 -9.87 -22.35 1.22
N ARG A 27 -8.72 -21.94 0.68
CA ARG A 27 -8.38 -22.06 -0.73
C ARG A 27 -7.03 -22.75 -0.94
N LYS A 28 -6.75 -23.22 -2.18
CA LYS A 28 -5.48 -23.92 -2.50
C LYS A 28 -4.28 -22.97 -2.53
N ARG A 29 -4.46 -21.74 -3.07
CA ARG A 29 -3.42 -20.73 -3.19
C ARG A 29 -3.49 -19.81 -1.98
N ARG A 30 -2.40 -19.68 -1.24
CA ARG A 30 -2.35 -18.77 -0.10
C ARG A 30 -2.41 -17.31 -0.55
N VAL A 31 -3.20 -16.54 0.15
CA VAL A 31 -3.38 -15.11 -0.07
C VAL A 31 -2.80 -14.32 1.09
N ILE A 32 -1.97 -13.34 0.79
CA ILE A 32 -1.52 -12.34 1.75
C ILE A 32 -2.09 -10.97 1.38
N MET A 33 -2.62 -10.26 2.37
CA MET A 33 -3.12 -8.91 2.20
C MET A 33 -2.25 -7.90 2.93
N CYS A 34 -1.78 -6.87 2.20
CA CYS A 34 -1.12 -5.69 2.76
C CYS A 34 -2.10 -4.52 2.69
N HIS A 35 -2.31 -3.81 3.80
CA HIS A 35 -3.19 -2.64 3.83
C HIS A 35 -2.44 -1.36 4.17
N GLY A 36 -2.75 -0.29 3.46
CA GLY A 36 -2.14 1.02 3.71
C GLY A 36 -2.70 2.15 2.85
N VAL A 37 -2.23 3.36 3.13
CA VAL A 37 -2.57 4.53 2.31
C VAL A 37 -1.81 4.51 0.98
N PHE A 38 -0.54 4.13 0.98
CA PHE A 38 0.35 4.10 -0.19
C PHE A 38 0.36 5.43 -1.00
N ASP A 39 0.30 6.55 -0.31
CA ASP A 39 0.21 7.87 -0.94
C ASP A 39 1.42 8.18 -1.83
N VAL A 40 2.62 8.04 -1.27
CA VAL A 40 3.87 8.05 -2.02
C VAL A 40 4.58 6.73 -1.76
N VAL A 41 4.70 5.90 -2.80
CA VAL A 41 5.42 4.63 -2.68
C VAL A 41 6.91 4.91 -2.56
N HIS A 42 7.55 4.29 -1.56
CA HIS A 42 8.97 4.46 -1.24
C HIS A 42 9.61 3.09 -0.93
N PRO A 43 10.95 3.00 -0.81
CA PRO A 43 11.63 1.72 -0.58
C PRO A 43 11.09 0.90 0.59
N GLY A 44 10.59 1.55 1.66
CA GLY A 44 9.95 0.86 2.78
C GLY A 44 8.68 0.10 2.39
N HIS A 45 7.82 0.69 1.55
CA HIS A 45 6.66 0.00 1.00
C HIS A 45 7.07 -1.18 0.10
N LEU A 46 8.04 -0.94 -0.80
CA LEU A 46 8.51 -1.99 -1.71
C LEU A 46 9.05 -3.20 -0.94
N ARG A 47 9.86 -2.96 0.09
CA ARG A 47 10.39 -4.02 0.94
C ARG A 47 9.30 -4.79 1.68
N HIS A 48 8.30 -4.08 2.22
CA HIS A 48 7.13 -4.68 2.85
C HIS A 48 6.39 -5.62 1.88
N LEU A 49 6.13 -5.16 0.66
CA LEU A 49 5.45 -5.93 -0.37
C LEU A 49 6.29 -7.14 -0.85
N ILE A 50 7.61 -6.98 -1.03
CA ILE A 50 8.52 -8.08 -1.39
C ILE A 50 8.50 -9.17 -0.31
N TYR A 51 8.62 -8.79 0.96
CA TYR A 51 8.58 -9.74 2.07
C TYR A 51 7.24 -10.47 2.12
N ALA A 52 6.14 -9.74 2.02
CA ALA A 52 4.80 -10.29 2.00
C ALA A 52 4.61 -11.27 0.84
N LYS A 53 4.99 -10.91 -0.39
CA LYS A 53 4.89 -11.78 -1.57
C LYS A 53 5.66 -13.08 -1.39
N GLY A 54 6.81 -13.06 -0.71
CA GLY A 54 7.60 -14.26 -0.40
C GLY A 54 6.91 -15.24 0.59
N LYS A 55 5.76 -14.89 1.18
CA LYS A 55 5.03 -15.72 2.15
C LYS A 55 3.76 -16.36 1.60
N ALA A 56 3.30 -15.94 0.43
CA ALA A 56 2.06 -16.42 -0.16
C ALA A 56 2.10 -16.42 -1.70
N ASP A 57 1.18 -17.15 -2.31
CA ASP A 57 1.09 -17.27 -3.76
C ASP A 57 0.50 -16.01 -4.40
N ILE A 58 -0.42 -15.34 -3.68
CA ILE A 58 -1.15 -14.16 -4.13
C ILE A 58 -0.95 -13.01 -3.15
N LEU A 59 -0.49 -11.87 -3.65
CA LEU A 59 -0.39 -10.62 -2.91
C LEU A 59 -1.52 -9.67 -3.32
N VAL A 60 -2.37 -9.34 -2.35
CA VAL A 60 -3.41 -8.33 -2.48
C VAL A 60 -2.98 -7.05 -1.77
N ALA A 61 -2.88 -5.95 -2.50
CA ALA A 61 -2.68 -4.63 -1.92
C ALA A 61 -4.04 -3.95 -1.69
N SER A 62 -4.42 -3.81 -0.43
CA SER A 62 -5.63 -3.10 -0.01
C SER A 62 -5.29 -1.63 0.28
N LEU A 63 -5.94 -0.72 -0.41
CA LEU A 63 -5.64 0.70 -0.44
C LEU A 63 -6.75 1.50 0.26
N THR A 64 -6.43 2.27 1.29
CA THR A 64 -7.38 3.18 1.95
C THR A 64 -7.94 4.20 0.95
N ALA A 65 -9.27 4.28 0.81
CA ALA A 65 -9.92 5.29 -0.03
C ALA A 65 -9.65 6.72 0.47
N ASP A 66 -9.63 7.69 -0.44
CA ASP A 66 -9.30 9.10 -0.15
C ASP A 66 -10.12 9.67 1.01
N ARG A 67 -11.42 9.38 1.03
CA ARG A 67 -12.36 9.87 2.05
C ARG A 67 -12.05 9.45 3.50
N HIS A 68 -11.22 8.42 3.69
CA HIS A 68 -10.84 7.90 5.00
C HIS A 68 -9.41 8.30 5.42
N ILE A 69 -8.72 9.14 4.63
CA ILE A 69 -7.39 9.60 4.94
C ILE A 69 -7.45 10.93 5.69
N SER A 70 -7.20 10.88 7.00
CA SER A 70 -7.19 12.05 7.90
C SER A 70 -5.77 12.51 8.30
N LYS A 71 -4.75 12.13 7.55
CA LYS A 71 -3.32 12.35 7.88
C LYS A 71 -2.79 13.76 7.57
N GLY A 72 -3.58 14.81 7.80
CA GLY A 72 -3.14 16.20 7.66
C GLY A 72 -3.70 16.92 6.42
N LYS A 73 -3.47 18.25 6.39
CA LYS A 73 -3.92 19.12 5.29
C LYS A 73 -3.21 18.69 4.00
N TYR A 74 -3.96 18.59 2.90
CA TYR A 74 -3.47 18.18 1.58
C TYR A 74 -3.09 16.68 1.43
N ARG A 75 -3.64 15.79 2.29
CA ARG A 75 -3.46 14.33 2.14
C ARG A 75 -4.76 13.65 1.72
N PRO A 76 -4.76 12.66 0.80
CA PRO A 76 -3.57 12.16 0.09
C PRO A 76 -3.11 13.15 -1.01
N HIS A 77 -1.82 13.12 -1.36
CA HIS A 77 -1.27 13.88 -2.49
C HIS A 77 -1.65 13.25 -3.84
N ILE A 78 -1.75 11.92 -3.86
CA ILE A 78 -2.08 11.15 -5.06
C ILE A 78 -3.48 10.57 -4.88
N PRO A 79 -4.43 10.89 -5.79
CA PRO A 79 -5.79 10.33 -5.76
C PRO A 79 -5.79 8.79 -5.75
N GLN A 80 -6.79 8.19 -5.11
CA GLN A 80 -6.87 6.73 -4.91
C GLN A 80 -6.72 5.92 -6.20
N ASP A 81 -7.30 6.35 -7.32
CA ASP A 81 -7.21 5.62 -8.58
C ASP A 81 -5.78 5.57 -9.14
N LEU A 82 -5.02 6.65 -8.99
CA LEU A 82 -3.62 6.71 -9.37
C LEU A 82 -2.73 5.93 -8.40
N ARG A 83 -3.04 5.93 -7.10
CA ARG A 83 -2.35 5.10 -6.11
C ARG A 83 -2.58 3.61 -6.38
N ALA A 84 -3.81 3.24 -6.74
CA ALA A 84 -4.14 1.88 -7.13
C ALA A 84 -3.38 1.45 -8.40
N LEU A 85 -3.32 2.32 -9.40
CA LEU A 85 -2.57 2.07 -10.63
C LEU A 85 -1.06 1.91 -10.37
N ASN A 86 -0.48 2.74 -9.50
CA ASN A 86 0.92 2.63 -9.08
C ASN A 86 1.21 1.25 -8.45
N LEU A 87 0.33 0.77 -7.56
CA LEU A 87 0.48 -0.54 -6.95
C LEU A 87 0.28 -1.68 -7.96
N ALA A 88 -0.69 -1.56 -8.87
CA ALA A 88 -0.96 -2.55 -9.90
C ALA A 88 0.19 -2.71 -10.89
N ALA A 89 1.00 -1.65 -11.08
CA ALA A 89 2.17 -1.68 -11.96
C ALA A 89 3.36 -2.47 -11.38
N PHE A 90 3.37 -2.81 -10.09
CA PHE A 90 4.39 -3.70 -9.53
C PHE A 90 4.10 -5.16 -9.92
N ASP A 91 5.09 -5.85 -10.48
CA ASP A 91 4.99 -7.26 -10.86
C ASP A 91 4.62 -8.16 -9.67
N LEU A 92 5.13 -7.83 -8.49
CA LEU A 92 4.90 -8.61 -7.27
C LEU A 92 3.47 -8.47 -6.71
N VAL A 93 2.72 -7.44 -7.10
CA VAL A 93 1.33 -7.23 -6.70
C VAL A 93 0.40 -7.92 -7.69
N ASP A 94 -0.34 -8.92 -7.24
CA ASP A 94 -1.28 -9.64 -8.10
C ASP A 94 -2.59 -8.87 -8.25
N TYR A 95 -3.14 -8.35 -7.15
CA TYR A 95 -4.40 -7.59 -7.16
C TYR A 95 -4.33 -6.37 -6.25
N VAL A 96 -5.13 -5.36 -6.59
CA VAL A 96 -5.33 -4.15 -5.80
C VAL A 96 -6.82 -3.97 -5.53
N VAL A 97 -7.17 -3.67 -4.27
CA VAL A 97 -8.53 -3.33 -3.85
C VAL A 97 -8.53 -1.96 -3.21
N ILE A 98 -9.42 -1.07 -3.65
CA ILE A 98 -9.65 0.22 -2.97
C ILE A 98 -10.63 -0.03 -1.84
N ASP A 99 -10.15 0.08 -0.59
CA ASP A 99 -10.95 -0.14 0.60
C ASP A 99 -11.83 1.07 0.91
N ALA A 100 -13.11 0.89 0.71
CA ALA A 100 -14.12 1.92 0.94
C ALA A 100 -14.51 2.08 2.43
N ASN A 101 -13.90 1.30 3.34
CA ASN A 101 -14.19 1.31 4.75
C ASN A 101 -13.15 2.15 5.53
N PRO A 102 -13.50 2.66 6.72
CA PRO A 102 -12.59 3.46 7.54
C PRO A 102 -11.44 2.62 8.15
N THR A 103 -11.60 1.29 8.19
CA THR A 103 -10.59 0.32 8.65
C THR A 103 -10.59 -0.90 7.73
N PRO A 104 -9.50 -1.67 7.66
CA PRO A 104 -9.42 -2.85 6.79
C PRO A 104 -10.25 -4.04 7.29
N ILE A 105 -10.89 -3.96 8.47
CA ILE A 105 -11.57 -5.09 9.12
C ILE A 105 -12.68 -5.68 8.25
N ALA A 106 -13.47 -4.85 7.57
CA ALA A 106 -14.52 -5.34 6.68
C ALA A 106 -13.94 -6.16 5.53
N ASN A 107 -12.90 -5.66 4.86
CA ASN A 107 -12.23 -6.39 3.78
C ASN A 107 -11.48 -7.62 4.29
N ILE A 108 -10.90 -7.58 5.50
CA ILE A 108 -10.29 -8.77 6.13
C ILE A 108 -11.34 -9.87 6.30
N LYS A 109 -12.52 -9.54 6.82
CA LYS A 109 -13.59 -10.51 7.05
C LYS A 109 -14.22 -11.05 5.77
N GLU A 110 -14.27 -10.25 4.71
CA GLU A 110 -14.86 -10.65 3.43
C GLU A 110 -13.86 -11.43 2.56
N ILE A 111 -12.63 -10.93 2.41
CA ILE A 111 -11.58 -11.58 1.60
C ILE A 111 -11.02 -12.82 2.31
N GLN A 112 -10.94 -12.80 3.64
CA GLN A 112 -10.35 -13.82 4.49
C GLN A 112 -8.95 -14.23 3.98
N PRO A 113 -7.95 -13.31 3.92
CA PRO A 113 -6.60 -13.68 3.51
C PRO A 113 -5.98 -14.66 4.50
N ASP A 114 -5.17 -15.62 4.01
CA ASP A 114 -4.42 -16.54 4.88
C ASP A 114 -3.46 -15.78 5.79
N TYR A 115 -2.90 -14.68 5.29
CA TYR A 115 -2.02 -13.79 6.04
C TYR A 115 -2.41 -12.33 5.86
N PHE A 116 -2.37 -11.58 6.97
CA PHE A 116 -2.47 -10.12 6.95
C PHE A 116 -1.12 -9.52 7.34
N ALA A 117 -0.48 -8.77 6.43
CA ALA A 117 0.86 -8.24 6.65
C ALA A 117 0.83 -6.82 7.22
N LYS A 118 1.60 -6.60 8.29
CA LYS A 118 1.82 -5.29 8.93
C LYS A 118 3.30 -4.94 8.94
N GLY A 119 3.63 -3.66 8.90
CA GLY A 119 4.98 -3.19 9.11
C GLY A 119 5.44 -3.40 10.56
N TYR A 120 6.75 -3.57 10.78
CA TYR A 120 7.34 -3.75 12.11
C TYR A 120 7.07 -2.56 13.05
N GLU A 121 6.88 -1.37 12.52
CA GLU A 121 6.56 -0.16 13.29
C GLU A 121 5.29 -0.31 14.14
N TYR A 122 4.40 -1.23 13.79
CA TYR A 122 3.18 -1.54 14.54
C TYR A 122 3.43 -2.45 15.75
N VAL A 123 4.61 -3.08 15.83
CA VAL A 123 5.02 -3.93 16.97
C VAL A 123 5.99 -3.19 17.89
N ALA A 124 6.91 -2.41 17.34
CA ALA A 124 8.01 -1.79 18.06
C ALA A 124 7.57 -0.83 19.20
N LYS A 125 6.33 -0.32 19.14
CA LYS A 125 5.72 0.58 20.16
C LYS A 125 4.64 -0.12 21.01
N GLY A 126 4.56 -1.45 20.96
CA GLY A 126 3.42 -2.22 21.47
C GLY A 126 2.27 -2.24 20.47
N LEU A 127 1.48 -3.31 20.48
CA LEU A 127 0.32 -3.45 19.58
C LEU A 127 -0.68 -2.30 19.86
N SER A 128 -0.93 -1.50 18.84
CA SER A 128 -1.98 -0.49 18.96
C SER A 128 -3.37 -1.18 19.03
N PRO A 129 -4.38 -0.56 19.66
CA PRO A 129 -5.74 -1.11 19.68
C PRO A 129 -6.25 -1.50 18.28
N LYS A 130 -5.95 -0.67 17.26
CA LYS A 130 -6.30 -0.95 15.86
C LYS A 130 -5.66 -2.23 15.33
N THR A 131 -4.38 -2.45 15.63
CA THR A 131 -3.66 -3.66 15.19
C THR A 131 -4.19 -4.90 15.92
N SER A 132 -4.58 -4.76 17.20
CA SER A 132 -5.21 -5.85 17.96
C SER A 132 -6.58 -6.24 17.37
N ASP A 133 -7.39 -5.26 16.96
CA ASP A 133 -8.69 -5.52 16.33
C ASP A 133 -8.53 -6.20 14.95
N GLU A 134 -7.52 -5.78 14.17
CA GLU A 134 -7.18 -6.41 12.89
C GLU A 134 -6.70 -7.85 13.11
N GLU A 135 -5.82 -8.10 14.08
CA GLU A 135 -5.34 -9.44 14.44
C GLU A 135 -6.50 -10.35 14.85
N LYS A 136 -7.39 -9.86 15.70
CA LYS A 136 -8.58 -10.59 16.10
C LYS A 136 -9.46 -10.97 14.91
N ALA A 137 -9.72 -10.02 14.01
CA ALA A 137 -10.51 -10.26 12.80
C ALA A 137 -9.91 -11.32 11.88
N VAL A 138 -8.56 -11.35 11.75
CA VAL A 138 -7.86 -12.36 10.96
C VAL A 138 -7.94 -13.75 11.62
N ARG A 139 -7.74 -13.82 12.94
CA ARG A 139 -7.76 -15.09 13.68
C ARG A 139 -9.16 -15.70 13.82
N GLU A 140 -10.23 -14.90 13.73
CA GLU A 140 -11.61 -15.38 13.81
C GLU A 140 -11.95 -16.47 12.76
N TYR A 141 -11.35 -16.41 11.57
CA TYR A 141 -11.57 -17.42 10.52
C TYR A 141 -10.39 -18.38 10.32
N GLY A 142 -9.30 -18.27 11.09
CA GLY A 142 -8.14 -19.15 11.03
C GLY A 142 -6.96 -18.62 10.21
N GLY A 143 -6.98 -17.36 9.80
CA GLY A 143 -5.83 -16.66 9.22
C GLY A 143 -4.81 -16.22 10.28
N ASP A 144 -3.70 -15.65 9.86
CA ASP A 144 -2.65 -15.16 10.76
C ASP A 144 -2.13 -13.77 10.37
N ILE A 145 -1.55 -13.05 11.34
CA ILE A 145 -0.92 -11.76 11.11
C ILE A 145 0.61 -11.95 11.00
N ILE A 146 1.22 -11.32 10.01
CA ILE A 146 2.66 -11.36 9.78
C ILE A 146 3.24 -9.95 9.87
N PHE A 147 4.30 -9.81 10.67
CA PHE A 147 5.04 -8.55 10.76
C PHE A 147 6.27 -8.58 9.87
N THR A 148 6.38 -7.57 9.01
CA THR A 148 7.52 -7.48 8.09
C THR A 148 8.70 -6.81 8.77
N PRO A 149 9.97 -7.16 8.44
CA PRO A 149 11.16 -6.57 9.05
C PRO A 149 11.22 -5.05 8.89
N GLY A 150 11.57 -4.33 9.97
CA GLY A 150 11.52 -2.88 10.08
C GLY A 150 12.86 -2.15 9.98
N ASP A 151 13.82 -2.70 9.28
CA ASP A 151 15.20 -2.19 9.19
C ASP A 151 15.39 -1.04 8.17
N ILE A 152 14.35 -0.64 7.42
CA ILE A 152 14.37 0.56 6.57
C ILE A 152 13.30 1.52 7.04
N VAL A 153 13.72 2.61 7.67
CA VAL A 153 12.83 3.64 8.22
C VAL A 153 12.59 4.74 7.18
N TYR A 154 11.81 4.44 6.15
CA TYR A 154 11.22 5.46 5.29
C TYR A 154 9.72 5.53 5.55
N SER A 155 9.18 6.74 5.65
CA SER A 155 7.72 6.93 5.66
C SER A 155 7.33 8.02 4.67
N SER A 156 6.19 7.86 4.00
CA SER A 156 5.65 8.90 3.12
C SER A 156 5.51 10.23 3.86
N SER A 157 5.12 10.19 5.13
CA SER A 157 5.00 11.41 5.96
C SER A 157 6.34 12.09 6.17
N SER A 158 7.43 11.34 6.43
CA SER A 158 8.77 11.92 6.57
C SER A 158 9.26 12.49 5.24
N LEU A 159 9.04 11.78 4.12
CA LEU A 159 9.48 12.24 2.79
C LEU A 159 8.73 13.51 2.35
N ILE A 160 7.44 13.59 2.67
CA ILE A 160 6.59 14.73 2.26
C ILE A 160 6.83 15.95 3.16
N ASN A 161 7.15 15.73 4.45
CA ASN A 161 7.47 16.80 5.39
C ASN A 161 8.93 17.27 5.32
N LEU A 162 9.79 16.60 4.56
CA LEU A 162 11.07 17.16 4.19
C LEU A 162 10.80 18.43 3.38
N ALA A 163 11.38 19.56 3.81
CA ALA A 163 11.39 20.76 3.00
C ALA A 163 11.84 20.37 1.58
N PRO A 164 11.20 20.90 0.52
CA PRO A 164 11.70 20.66 -0.83
C PRO A 164 13.20 20.95 -0.81
N PRO A 165 14.03 20.12 -1.45
CA PRO A 165 15.46 20.40 -1.50
C PRO A 165 15.61 21.84 -1.97
N GLU A 166 16.29 22.66 -1.17
CA GLU A 166 16.65 24.00 -1.61
C GLU A 166 17.33 23.83 -2.95
N ILE A 167 16.66 24.23 -4.02
CA ILE A 167 17.31 24.39 -5.31
C ILE A 167 18.29 25.51 -5.07
N LYS A 168 19.54 25.14 -4.74
CA LYS A 168 20.60 26.11 -4.54
C LYS A 168 20.56 27.00 -5.77
N THR A 169 20.33 28.28 -5.57
CA THR A 169 20.26 29.31 -6.61
C THR A 169 21.43 29.20 -7.60
N GLU A 170 22.58 28.72 -7.11
CA GLU A 170 23.76 28.37 -7.90
C GLU A 170 23.51 27.30 -8.99
N LYS A 171 22.71 26.24 -8.68
CA LYS A 171 22.37 25.23 -9.69
C LYS A 171 21.38 25.76 -10.73
N LEU A 172 20.43 26.60 -10.31
CA LEU A 172 19.50 27.23 -11.23
C LEU A 172 20.23 28.19 -12.17
N LEU A 173 21.12 29.04 -11.64
CA LEU A 173 21.99 29.93 -12.39
C LEU A 173 22.88 29.14 -13.37
N ALA A 174 23.49 28.05 -12.94
CA ALA A 174 24.33 27.21 -13.82
C ALA A 174 23.53 26.61 -14.99
N VAL A 175 22.30 26.16 -14.76
CA VAL A 175 21.40 25.64 -15.81
C VAL A 175 20.95 26.78 -16.76
N MET A 176 20.60 27.94 -16.24
CA MET A 176 20.20 29.10 -17.05
C MET A 176 21.36 29.59 -17.90
N THR A 177 22.58 29.66 -17.34
CA THR A 177 23.77 30.07 -18.07
C THR A 177 24.14 29.05 -19.19
N ALA A 178 24.01 27.75 -18.89
CA ALA A 178 24.23 26.69 -19.88
C ALA A 178 23.22 26.68 -21.03
N GLN A 179 22.02 27.24 -20.79
CA GLN A 179 20.97 27.36 -21.80
C GLN A 179 20.91 28.74 -22.49
N GLY A 180 21.87 29.61 -22.21
CA GLY A 180 21.96 30.92 -22.85
C GLY A 180 20.83 31.89 -22.46
N VAL A 181 20.18 31.68 -21.33
CA VAL A 181 19.20 32.61 -20.77
C VAL A 181 19.94 33.60 -19.88
N SER A 182 20.10 34.82 -20.35
CA SER A 182 20.69 35.95 -19.61
C SER A 182 19.64 36.70 -18.84
#